data_2fb12691a61cf98d50b1b3a212cb5a30
#
_entry.id   2fb12691a61cf98d50b1b3a212cb5a30
#
_cell.length_a   1.000
_cell.length_b   1.000
_cell.length_c   1.000
_cell.angle_alpha   90.00
_cell.angle_beta   90.00
_cell.angle_gamma   90.00
#
_symmetry.space_group_name_H-M   'P 1'
#
loop_
_entity.id
_entity.type
_entity.pdbx_description
1 polymer ?
#
loop_
_entity_poly.entity_id
_entity_poly.type
_entity_poly.pdbx_seq_one_letter_code
_entity_poly.pdbx_strand_id
1 'polypeptide(L)'
;MTDEQLGQMKLIFNYNDVFYSFFYDDLSGCVHRSREYAINYVYSGEMILDNGNEQIHVGKGECAFIPRDHHITMYKKTKDGERYCGIFLMFTRRFLREMYGKLEQRKVPTNTAKLNSGVIKLPKTAELASLFASMTPYFDPKVKPADDLMQLKLQEGLLALL
;
A
#
# COMPACT_ATOMS: atom_id res chain seq x y z
N MET A 1 -6.48 15.03 -3.84
CA MET A 1 -7.78 14.52 -3.36
C MET A 1 -8.72 15.69 -3.18
N THR A 2 -9.93 15.60 -3.73
CA THR A 2 -10.94 16.66 -3.57
C THR A 2 -11.60 16.57 -2.19
N ASP A 3 -12.25 17.66 -1.73
CA ASP A 3 -12.95 17.67 -0.45
C ASP A 3 -14.06 16.61 -0.39
N GLU A 4 -14.73 16.36 -1.52
CA GLU A 4 -15.76 15.35 -1.64
C GLU A 4 -15.17 13.93 -1.45
N GLN A 5 -14.00 13.68 -2.04
CA GLN A 5 -13.29 12.40 -1.90
C GLN A 5 -12.80 12.19 -0.46
N LEU A 6 -12.31 13.27 0.19
CA LEU A 6 -11.91 13.23 1.59
C LEU A 6 -13.09 12.91 2.50
N GLY A 7 -14.29 13.45 2.19
CA GLY A 7 -15.51 13.17 2.93
C GLY A 7 -15.96 11.72 2.89
N GLN A 8 -15.59 10.96 1.85
CA GLN A 8 -15.92 9.55 1.69
C GLN A 8 -14.89 8.62 2.33
N MET A 9 -13.67 9.12 2.54
CA MET A 9 -12.59 8.35 3.14
C MET A 9 -12.62 8.49 4.66
N LYS A 10 -12.72 7.36 5.36
CA LYS A 10 -12.58 7.30 6.80
C LYS A 10 -11.18 6.80 7.15
N LEU A 11 -10.27 7.76 7.34
CA LEU A 11 -8.92 7.47 7.79
C LEU A 11 -8.98 7.02 9.26
N ILE A 12 -8.45 5.83 9.52
CA ILE A 12 -8.43 5.25 10.87
C ILE A 12 -7.11 5.52 11.56
N PHE A 13 -6.01 5.36 10.83
CA PHE A 13 -4.66 5.49 11.39
C PHE A 13 -3.73 6.08 10.32
N ASN A 14 -2.85 6.98 10.77
CA ASN A 14 -1.82 7.56 9.91
C ASN A 14 -0.52 7.70 10.72
N TYR A 15 0.53 7.06 10.25
CA TYR A 15 1.87 7.21 10.81
C TYR A 15 2.76 7.97 9.82
N ASN A 16 3.05 9.24 10.13
CA ASN A 16 3.96 10.11 9.37
C ASN A 16 3.77 10.10 7.85
N ASP A 17 2.53 9.96 7.40
CA ASP A 17 2.16 9.91 5.98
C ASP A 17 2.82 8.76 5.19
N VAL A 18 3.35 7.74 5.88
CA VAL A 18 3.95 6.56 5.24
C VAL A 18 3.22 5.26 5.54
N PHE A 19 2.25 5.31 6.44
CA PHE A 19 1.44 4.15 6.79
C PHE A 19 0.02 4.64 7.04
N TYR A 20 -0.94 4.15 6.23
CA TYR A 20 -2.35 4.51 6.40
C TYR A 20 -3.21 3.27 6.50
N SER A 21 -4.17 3.27 7.44
CA SER A 21 -5.30 2.35 7.40
C SER A 21 -6.58 3.15 7.22
N PHE A 22 -7.48 2.71 6.36
CA PHE A 22 -8.68 3.47 6.04
C PHE A 22 -9.78 2.61 5.46
N PHE A 23 -11.02 3.14 5.53
CA PHE A 23 -12.20 2.60 4.88
C PHE A 23 -12.69 3.55 3.80
N TYR A 24 -13.40 2.99 2.82
CA TYR A 24 -14.13 3.77 1.83
C TYR A 24 -15.54 3.21 1.71
N ASP A 25 -16.54 4.09 1.78
CA ASP A 25 -17.94 3.64 1.74
C ASP A 25 -18.49 3.55 0.33
N ASP A 26 -18.11 4.44 -0.58
CA ASP A 26 -18.41 4.33 -2.00
C ASP A 26 -17.59 5.28 -2.87
N LEU A 27 -17.70 5.18 -4.21
CA LEU A 27 -16.56 5.46 -5.00
C LEU A 27 -16.75 6.17 -6.28
N SER A 28 -16.29 7.33 -6.34
CA SER A 28 -15.76 7.92 -7.58
C SER A 28 -14.24 7.70 -7.63
N GLY A 29 -13.69 7.52 -8.82
CA GLY A 29 -12.26 7.38 -9.00
C GLY A 29 -11.49 8.61 -8.52
N CYS A 30 -10.34 8.38 -7.93
CA CYS A 30 -9.44 9.40 -7.47
C CYS A 30 -8.14 9.31 -8.25
N VAL A 31 -7.78 10.37 -8.98
CA VAL A 31 -6.48 10.43 -9.64
C VAL A 31 -5.42 10.70 -8.59
N HIS A 32 -4.45 9.81 -8.51
CA HIS A 32 -3.36 9.90 -7.55
C HIS A 32 -2.02 9.87 -8.28
N ARG A 33 -1.18 10.87 -8.02
CA ARG A 33 0.20 10.82 -8.45
C ARG A 33 1.02 10.27 -7.29
N SER A 34 1.56 9.08 -7.46
CA SER A 34 2.38 8.47 -6.44
C SER A 34 3.71 9.20 -6.32
N ARG A 35 3.99 9.77 -5.16
CA ARG A 35 5.26 10.46 -4.88
C ARG A 35 6.32 9.52 -4.34
N GLU A 36 5.89 8.40 -3.80
CA GLU A 36 6.75 7.39 -3.20
C GLU A 36 6.36 6.01 -3.70
N TYR A 37 7.26 5.05 -3.59
CA TYR A 37 6.91 3.66 -3.78
C TYR A 37 5.94 3.22 -2.69
N ALA A 38 4.94 2.43 -3.05
CA ALA A 38 3.91 2.01 -2.11
C ALA A 38 3.49 0.56 -2.33
N ILE A 39 3.06 -0.07 -1.25
CA ILE A 39 2.30 -1.31 -1.30
C ILE A 39 0.90 -0.98 -0.81
N ASN A 40 -0.11 -1.41 -1.55
CA ASN A 40 -1.51 -1.39 -1.10
C ASN A 40 -1.96 -2.82 -0.87
N TYR A 41 -2.49 -3.11 0.31
CA TYR A 41 -3.11 -4.40 0.65
C TYR A 41 -4.60 -4.18 0.90
N VAL A 42 -5.43 -5.06 0.33
CA VAL A 42 -6.89 -4.99 0.44
C VAL A 42 -7.39 -6.05 1.43
N TYR A 43 -8.04 -5.60 2.51
CA TYR A 43 -8.65 -6.48 3.50
C TYR A 43 -10.09 -6.84 3.14
N SER A 44 -10.80 -5.93 2.48
CA SER A 44 -12.17 -6.16 2.02
C SER A 44 -12.49 -5.20 0.86
N GLY A 45 -13.56 -5.48 0.13
CA GLY A 45 -13.90 -4.72 -1.06
C GLY A 45 -12.93 -4.99 -2.21
N GLU A 46 -12.75 -4.00 -3.07
CA GLU A 46 -11.87 -4.11 -4.23
C GLU A 46 -11.22 -2.75 -4.53
N MET A 47 -9.95 -2.80 -4.91
CA MET A 47 -9.23 -1.67 -5.48
C MET A 47 -9.00 -1.91 -6.96
N ILE A 48 -9.34 -0.95 -7.80
CA ILE A 48 -8.99 -0.97 -9.22
C ILE A 48 -7.97 0.14 -9.46
N LEU A 49 -6.84 -0.22 -10.02
CA LEU A 49 -5.74 0.69 -10.35
C LEU A 49 -5.67 0.82 -11.87
N ASP A 50 -5.94 2.03 -12.37
CA ASP A 50 -5.94 2.35 -13.80
C ASP A 50 -4.76 3.26 -14.10
N ASN A 51 -3.83 2.78 -14.93
CA ASN A 51 -2.65 3.55 -15.33
C ASN A 51 -2.80 4.20 -16.72
N GLY A 52 -3.99 4.12 -17.30
CA GLY A 52 -4.29 4.64 -18.65
C GLY A 52 -4.19 3.58 -19.74
N ASN A 53 -3.39 2.54 -19.55
CA ASN A 53 -3.20 1.46 -20.52
C ASN A 53 -3.88 0.16 -20.10
N GLU A 54 -3.95 -0.08 -18.80
CA GLU A 54 -4.57 -1.29 -18.26
C GLU A 54 -5.20 -1.01 -16.91
N GLN A 55 -6.10 -1.88 -16.50
CA GLN A 55 -6.71 -1.85 -15.17
C GLN A 55 -6.27 -3.10 -14.40
N ILE A 56 -5.80 -2.88 -13.17
CA ILE A 56 -5.38 -3.95 -12.28
C ILE A 56 -6.38 -4.03 -11.13
N HIS A 57 -7.00 -5.18 -10.96
CA HIS A 57 -7.97 -5.45 -9.91
C HIS A 57 -7.28 -6.12 -8.73
N VAL A 58 -7.39 -5.50 -7.56
CA VAL A 58 -6.83 -6.01 -6.31
C VAL A 58 -7.98 -6.31 -5.37
N GLY A 59 -8.21 -7.58 -5.10
CA GLY A 59 -9.29 -8.04 -4.26
C GLY A 59 -8.83 -8.39 -2.85
N LYS A 60 -9.76 -8.94 -2.06
CA LYS A 60 -9.53 -9.33 -0.69
C LYS A 60 -8.33 -10.28 -0.57
N GLY A 61 -7.40 -9.94 0.32
CA GLY A 61 -6.19 -10.73 0.55
C GLY A 61 -5.09 -10.54 -0.48
N GLU A 62 -5.29 -9.62 -1.42
CA GLU A 62 -4.32 -9.33 -2.47
C GLU A 62 -3.66 -7.98 -2.24
N CYS A 63 -2.50 -7.79 -2.83
CA CYS A 63 -1.81 -6.50 -2.76
C CYS A 63 -1.15 -6.16 -4.09
N ALA A 64 -0.88 -4.86 -4.26
CA ALA A 64 -0.23 -4.32 -5.43
C ALA A 64 0.94 -3.43 -5.01
N PHE A 65 1.98 -3.43 -5.84
CA PHE A 65 3.08 -2.50 -5.75
C PHE A 65 2.83 -1.33 -6.70
N ILE A 66 2.93 -0.12 -6.18
CA ILE A 66 2.69 1.11 -6.94
C ILE A 66 4.00 1.88 -7.01
N PRO A 67 4.60 2.03 -8.21
CA PRO A 67 5.84 2.78 -8.35
C PRO A 67 5.59 4.28 -8.19
N ARG A 68 6.63 5.01 -7.79
CA ARG A 68 6.55 6.47 -7.68
C ARG A 68 6.51 7.14 -9.05
N ASP A 69 6.06 8.39 -9.06
CA ASP A 69 6.01 9.27 -10.23
C ASP A 69 5.10 8.75 -11.35
N HIS A 70 4.08 7.96 -10.99
CA HIS A 70 3.06 7.49 -11.92
C HIS A 70 1.71 8.13 -11.61
N HIS A 71 0.99 8.51 -12.66
CA HIS A 71 -0.40 8.94 -12.54
C HIS A 71 -1.30 7.71 -12.60
N ILE A 72 -2.01 7.47 -11.51
CA ILE A 72 -2.86 6.29 -11.37
C ILE A 72 -4.21 6.75 -10.86
N THR A 73 -5.29 6.32 -11.54
CA THR A 73 -6.63 6.50 -11.03
C THR A 73 -6.98 5.29 -10.17
N MET A 74 -7.38 5.54 -8.93
CA MET A 74 -7.75 4.51 -7.98
C MET A 74 -9.24 4.50 -7.78
N TYR A 75 -9.85 3.33 -7.95
CA TYR A 75 -11.25 3.10 -7.66
C TYR A 75 -11.34 2.12 -6.50
N LYS A 76 -11.92 2.57 -5.40
CA LYS A 76 -12.11 1.75 -4.21
C LYS A 76 -13.59 1.39 -4.12
N LYS A 77 -13.91 0.12 -4.24
CA LYS A 77 -15.28 -0.35 -4.41
C LYS A 77 -15.73 -1.33 -3.35
N THR A 78 -17.01 -1.23 -3.01
CA THR A 78 -17.70 -2.29 -2.27
C THR A 78 -17.79 -3.52 -3.17
N LYS A 79 -17.48 -4.67 -2.62
CA LYS A 79 -17.57 -5.96 -3.31
C LYS A 79 -18.03 -7.03 -2.34
N ASP A 80 -18.92 -7.90 -2.81
CA ASP A 80 -19.49 -9.00 -2.02
C ASP A 80 -20.12 -8.52 -0.70
N GLY A 81 -20.74 -7.33 -0.73
CA GLY A 81 -21.37 -6.73 0.44
C GLY A 81 -20.42 -6.09 1.42
N GLU A 82 -19.12 -6.09 1.15
CA GLU A 82 -18.10 -5.50 2.02
C GLU A 82 -17.55 -4.21 1.42
N ARG A 83 -17.50 -3.15 2.25
CA ARG A 83 -16.87 -1.89 1.85
C ARG A 83 -15.36 -2.07 1.69
N TYR A 84 -14.73 -1.17 0.94
CA TYR A 84 -13.29 -1.19 0.81
C TYR A 84 -12.61 -0.91 2.16
N CYS A 85 -11.64 -1.73 2.49
CA CYS A 85 -10.80 -1.59 3.66
C CYS A 85 -9.37 -1.95 3.27
N GLY A 86 -8.45 -1.04 3.47
CA GLY A 86 -7.07 -1.25 3.01
C GLY A 86 -6.01 -0.55 3.84
N ILE A 87 -4.77 -0.95 3.61
CA ILE A 87 -3.58 -0.33 4.16
C ILE A 87 -2.64 0.05 3.03
N PHE A 88 -2.07 1.25 3.13
CA PHE A 88 -0.94 1.69 2.31
C PHE A 88 0.32 1.74 3.15
N LEU A 89 1.39 1.15 2.64
CA LEU A 89 2.76 1.36 3.13
C LEU A 89 3.52 2.12 2.08
N MET A 90 4.17 3.21 2.46
CA MET A 90 4.98 4.02 1.54
C MET A 90 6.44 4.00 1.94
N PHE A 91 7.31 3.91 0.95
CA PHE A 91 8.76 3.87 1.15
C PHE A 91 9.34 5.16 0.60
N THR A 92 9.76 6.05 1.51
CA THR A 92 10.39 7.31 1.14
C THR A 92 11.79 7.08 0.58
N ARG A 93 12.32 8.05 -0.18
CA ARG A 93 13.69 8.00 -0.66
C ARG A 93 14.70 7.90 0.47
N ARG A 94 14.45 8.63 1.55
CA ARG A 94 15.31 8.60 2.74
C ARG A 94 15.34 7.20 3.36
N PHE A 95 14.17 6.61 3.56
CA PHE A 95 14.05 5.25 4.07
C PHE A 95 14.79 4.24 3.19
N LEU A 96 14.61 4.33 1.87
CA LEU A 96 15.26 3.42 0.93
C LEU A 96 16.79 3.57 0.95
N ARG A 97 17.31 4.80 1.09
CA ARG A 97 18.76 5.02 1.23
C ARG A 97 19.31 4.39 2.49
N GLU A 98 18.62 4.55 3.62
CA GLU A 98 19.01 3.95 4.88
C GLU A 98 19.02 2.42 4.81
N MET A 99 18.01 1.85 4.15
CA MET A 99 17.89 0.40 3.98
C MET A 99 18.89 -0.15 2.96
N TYR A 100 19.22 0.61 1.93
CA TYR A 100 20.16 0.18 0.90
C TYR A 100 21.51 -0.22 1.49
N GLY A 101 22.04 0.59 2.40
CA GLY A 101 23.28 0.27 3.10
C GLY A 101 23.21 -1.04 3.91
N LYS A 102 22.04 -1.36 4.45
CA LYS A 102 21.81 -2.61 5.19
C LYS A 102 21.62 -3.81 4.29
N LEU A 103 21.15 -3.58 3.05
CA LEU A 103 20.84 -4.64 2.08
C LEU A 103 22.02 -5.01 1.19
N GLU A 104 23.10 -4.24 1.20
CA GLU A 104 24.30 -4.52 0.38
C GLU A 104 24.86 -5.92 0.58
N GLN A 105 24.67 -6.51 1.74
CA GLN A 105 25.13 -7.86 2.06
C GLN A 105 24.18 -8.96 1.59
N ARG A 106 23.00 -8.58 1.06
CA ARG A 106 22.05 -9.52 0.49
C ARG A 106 22.12 -9.47 -1.04
N LYS A 107 22.02 -10.63 -1.67
CA LYS A 107 21.83 -10.67 -3.12
C LYS A 107 20.45 -10.11 -3.44
N VAL A 108 20.38 -8.83 -3.76
CA VAL A 108 19.16 -8.22 -4.24
C VAL A 108 18.90 -8.72 -5.66
N PRO A 109 17.72 -9.27 -5.96
CA PRO A 109 17.39 -9.65 -7.32
C PRO A 109 17.54 -8.45 -8.25
N THR A 110 18.21 -8.64 -9.38
CA THR A 110 18.55 -7.59 -10.33
C THR A 110 17.36 -7.07 -11.15
N ASN A 111 16.14 -7.42 -10.75
CA ASN A 111 14.92 -7.09 -11.50
C ASN A 111 14.28 -5.75 -11.09
N THR A 112 15.10 -4.78 -10.70
CA THR A 112 14.63 -3.42 -10.38
C THR A 112 13.93 -2.73 -11.57
N ALA A 113 14.26 -3.13 -12.80
CA ALA A 113 13.61 -2.60 -13.99
C ALA A 113 12.10 -2.91 -14.03
N LYS A 114 11.67 -4.06 -13.52
CA LYS A 114 10.26 -4.42 -13.44
C LYS A 114 9.50 -3.58 -12.42
N LEU A 115 10.14 -3.21 -11.31
CA LEU A 115 9.53 -2.38 -10.27
C LEU A 115 9.27 -0.96 -10.73
N ASN A 116 9.97 -0.49 -11.78
CA ASN A 116 9.80 0.85 -12.33
C ASN A 116 8.86 0.90 -13.55
N SER A 117 8.36 -0.23 -14.02
CA SER A 117 7.60 -0.29 -15.28
C SER A 117 6.11 -0.04 -15.15
N GLY A 118 5.57 0.04 -13.94
CA GLY A 118 4.14 0.29 -13.71
C GLY A 118 3.62 -0.41 -12.48
N VAL A 119 2.31 -0.34 -12.27
CA VAL A 119 1.66 -1.03 -11.17
C VAL A 119 1.77 -2.54 -11.36
N ILE A 120 2.17 -3.24 -10.31
CA ILE A 120 2.34 -4.68 -10.33
C ILE A 120 1.45 -5.31 -9.25
N LYS A 121 0.60 -6.24 -9.66
CA LYS A 121 -0.12 -7.08 -8.70
C LYS A 121 0.88 -8.09 -8.15
N LEU A 122 1.10 -8.04 -6.85
CA LEU A 122 2.10 -8.90 -6.20
C LEU A 122 1.57 -10.33 -6.05
N PRO A 123 2.45 -11.34 -6.16
CA PRO A 123 2.04 -12.70 -5.86
C PRO A 123 1.72 -12.84 -4.36
N LYS A 124 0.80 -13.74 -4.04
CA LYS A 124 0.47 -14.04 -2.65
C LYS A 124 1.61 -14.86 -2.04
N THR A 125 2.37 -14.25 -1.14
CA THR A 125 3.45 -14.92 -0.43
C THR A 125 3.11 -15.03 1.06
N ALA A 126 3.73 -15.98 1.74
CA ALA A 126 3.56 -16.14 3.18
C ALA A 126 4.06 -14.90 3.94
N GLU A 127 5.13 -14.28 3.46
CA GLU A 127 5.72 -13.08 4.07
C GLU A 127 4.76 -11.89 4.02
N LEU A 128 4.16 -11.63 2.88
CA LEU A 128 3.19 -10.54 2.73
C LEU A 128 1.92 -10.82 3.53
N ALA A 129 1.42 -12.05 3.49
CA ALA A 129 0.23 -12.43 4.24
C ALA A 129 0.45 -12.27 5.75
N SER A 130 1.59 -12.72 6.26
CA SER A 130 1.96 -12.59 7.66
C SER A 130 2.09 -11.13 8.09
N LEU A 131 2.75 -10.31 7.28
CA LEU A 131 2.93 -8.89 7.54
C LEU A 131 1.57 -8.19 7.71
N PHE A 132 0.70 -8.32 6.72
CA PHE A 132 -0.58 -7.62 6.73
C PHE A 132 -1.58 -8.21 7.73
N ALA A 133 -1.50 -9.50 8.03
CA ALA A 133 -2.27 -10.07 9.14
C ALA A 133 -1.88 -9.43 10.48
N SER A 134 -0.61 -9.14 10.68
CA SER A 134 -0.11 -8.50 11.90
C SER A 134 -0.51 -7.02 12.03
N MET A 135 -1.01 -6.42 10.95
CA MET A 135 -1.38 -5.01 10.92
C MET A 135 -2.87 -4.76 11.18
N THR A 136 -3.68 -5.80 11.36
CA THR A 136 -5.11 -5.64 11.62
C THR A 136 -5.43 -4.78 12.85
N PRO A 137 -4.61 -4.77 13.93
CA PRO A 137 -4.87 -3.88 15.07
C PRO A 137 -4.89 -2.39 14.71
N TYR A 138 -4.25 -1.99 13.61
CA TYR A 138 -4.17 -0.58 13.20
C TYR A 138 -5.47 -0.06 12.58
N PHE A 139 -6.49 -0.87 12.49
CA PHE A 139 -7.86 -0.42 12.22
C PHE A 139 -8.61 0.01 13.48
N ASP A 140 -7.99 -0.10 14.65
CA ASP A 140 -8.52 0.43 15.89
C ASP A 140 -7.86 1.78 16.19
N PRO A 141 -8.63 2.91 16.22
CA PRO A 141 -8.04 4.23 16.45
C PRO A 141 -7.45 4.40 17.85
N LYS A 142 -7.71 3.48 18.77
CA LYS A 142 -7.14 3.50 20.12
C LYS A 142 -5.73 2.93 20.18
N VAL A 143 -5.32 2.19 19.15
CA VAL A 143 -3.98 1.59 19.08
C VAL A 143 -2.97 2.67 18.73
N LYS A 144 -1.92 2.80 19.53
CA LYS A 144 -0.84 3.76 19.32
C LYS A 144 0.49 3.01 19.34
N PRO A 145 0.92 2.48 18.20
CA PRO A 145 2.18 1.73 18.15
C PRO A 145 3.37 2.64 18.35
N ALA A 146 4.45 2.10 18.90
CA ALA A 146 5.72 2.81 19.06
C ALA A 146 6.39 3.06 17.70
N ASP A 147 7.16 4.15 17.59
CA ASP A 147 7.85 4.52 16.36
C ASP A 147 8.77 3.42 15.85
N ASP A 148 9.53 2.79 16.74
CA ASP A 148 10.45 1.72 16.36
C ASP A 148 9.71 0.50 15.79
N LEU A 149 8.54 0.17 16.33
CA LEU A 149 7.71 -0.90 15.77
C LEU A 149 7.22 -0.55 14.36
N MET A 150 6.81 0.70 14.14
CA MET A 150 6.39 1.16 12.81
C MET A 150 7.54 1.08 11.81
N GLN A 151 8.73 1.48 12.21
CA GLN A 151 9.92 1.38 11.37
C GLN A 151 10.24 -0.07 11.02
N LEU A 152 10.08 -0.99 11.96
CA LEU A 152 10.27 -2.42 11.69
C LEU A 152 9.22 -2.95 10.71
N LYS A 153 7.97 -2.49 10.79
CA LYS A 153 6.93 -2.88 9.83
C LYS A 153 7.24 -2.41 8.42
N LEU A 154 7.76 -1.19 8.27
CA LEU A 154 8.19 -0.69 6.97
C LEU A 154 9.36 -1.51 6.42
N GLN A 155 10.32 -1.87 7.27
CA GLN A 155 11.45 -2.73 6.88
C GLN A 155 10.98 -4.11 6.45
N GLU A 156 10.06 -4.71 7.21
CA GLU A 156 9.48 -6.01 6.86
C GLU A 156 8.77 -5.94 5.51
N GLY A 157 8.01 -4.88 5.25
CA GLY A 157 7.33 -4.67 3.98
C GLY A 157 8.30 -4.59 2.81
N LEU A 158 9.41 -3.85 2.97
CA LEU A 158 10.43 -3.76 1.94
C LEU A 158 11.09 -5.12 1.68
N LEU A 159 11.46 -5.83 2.74
CA LEU A 159 12.09 -7.14 2.64
C LEU A 159 11.17 -8.19 1.99
N ALA A 160 9.87 -8.09 2.23
CA ALA A 160 8.89 -9.00 1.64
C ALA A 160 8.75 -8.80 0.12
N LEU A 161 9.15 -7.63 -0.41
CA LEU A 161 9.15 -7.35 -1.85
C LEU A 161 10.37 -7.96 -2.56
N LEU A 162 11.41 -8.20 -1.85
CA LEU A 162 12.68 -8.71 -2.38
C LEU A 162 12.72 -10.24 -2.24
#